data_f76d438c20048451beda46f09c90a842
#
_entry.id   f76d438c20048451beda46f09c90a842
#
_cell.length_a   1.000
_cell.length_b   1.000
_cell.length_c   1.000
_cell.angle_alpha   90.00
_cell.angle_beta   90.00
_cell.angle_gamma   90.00
#
_symmetry.space_group_name_H-M   'P 1'
#
loop_
_entity.id
_entity.type
_entity.pdbx_description
1 polymer ?
#
loop_
_entity_poly.entity_id
_entity_poly.type
_entity_poly.pdbx_seq_one_letter_code
_entity_poly.pdbx_strand_id
1 'polypeptide(L)'
;MVLSSSAIRARLENNTLGIEPFAEESLQPSSYDLRSAEDIVIKKGELTLVPTMEFVSLPDDLCATLWGRSSFGRKGVTLGAGYIDPGFRGNLTLCMVNNGPEDIVVTKGMRVVQMLIHAVEGKVESAYNGQYQDSHGVVQSKL
;
A
#
# COMPACT_ATOMS: atom_id res chain seq x y z
N MET A 1 -14.43 8.97 5.44
CA MET A 1 -15.22 7.92 4.77
C MET A 1 -14.33 7.20 3.77
N VAL A 2 -14.51 5.89 3.64
CA VAL A 2 -13.76 5.06 2.69
C VAL A 2 -14.28 5.28 1.28
N LEU A 3 -13.39 5.40 0.30
CA LEU A 3 -13.76 5.51 -1.11
C LEU A 3 -14.20 4.15 -1.65
N SER A 4 -15.33 4.14 -2.35
CA SER A 4 -15.76 2.99 -3.14
C SER A 4 -14.92 2.84 -4.43
N SER A 5 -15.04 1.70 -5.09
CA SER A 5 -14.39 1.48 -6.39
C SER A 5 -14.73 2.56 -7.43
N SER A 6 -15.99 2.99 -7.48
CA SER A 6 -16.40 4.06 -8.41
C SER A 6 -15.77 5.41 -8.03
N ALA A 7 -15.65 5.73 -6.75
CA ALA A 7 -15.00 6.95 -6.28
C ALA A 7 -13.48 6.92 -6.55
N ILE A 8 -12.83 5.77 -6.34
CA ILE A 8 -11.41 5.58 -6.69
C ILE A 8 -11.21 5.81 -8.19
N ARG A 9 -12.05 5.18 -9.03
CA ARG A 9 -11.98 5.33 -10.49
C ARG A 9 -12.15 6.79 -10.92
N ALA A 10 -13.13 7.49 -10.38
CA ALA A 10 -13.36 8.90 -10.69
C ALA A 10 -12.15 9.78 -10.35
N ARG A 11 -11.51 9.51 -9.21
CA ARG A 11 -10.29 10.22 -8.79
C ARG A 11 -9.09 9.94 -9.69
N LEU A 12 -8.95 8.71 -10.19
CA LEU A 12 -7.91 8.35 -11.15
C LEU A 12 -8.14 9.03 -12.50
N GLU A 13 -9.38 9.06 -12.98
CA GLU A 13 -9.75 9.66 -14.26
C GLU A 13 -9.54 11.19 -14.28
N ASN A 14 -9.82 11.86 -13.17
CA ASN A 14 -9.60 13.31 -13.07
C ASN A 14 -8.21 13.70 -12.53
N ASN A 15 -7.30 12.73 -12.40
CA ASN A 15 -5.92 12.92 -11.95
C ASN A 15 -5.78 13.54 -10.54
N THR A 16 -6.75 13.31 -9.66
CA THR A 16 -6.69 13.71 -8.24
C THR A 16 -6.28 12.57 -7.31
N LEU A 17 -5.92 11.42 -7.87
CA LEU A 17 -5.31 10.27 -7.21
C LEU A 17 -4.44 9.57 -8.23
N GLY A 18 -3.23 9.15 -7.85
CA GLY A 18 -2.33 8.36 -8.70
C GLY A 18 -2.12 6.96 -8.14
N ILE A 19 -2.29 5.95 -8.98
CA ILE A 19 -1.91 4.56 -8.72
C ILE A 19 -1.36 4.00 -10.03
N GLU A 20 -0.04 3.88 -10.14
CA GLU A 20 0.61 3.44 -11.38
C GLU A 20 1.66 2.35 -11.13
N PRO A 21 1.63 1.26 -11.92
CA PRO A 21 0.63 0.91 -12.94
C PRO A 21 -0.68 0.43 -12.33
N PHE A 22 -1.81 0.93 -12.83
CA PHE A 22 -3.13 0.49 -12.41
C PHE A 22 -3.45 -0.90 -12.98
N ALA A 23 -4.10 -1.74 -12.19
CA ALA A 23 -4.60 -3.04 -12.63
C ALA A 23 -6.07 -3.19 -12.24
N GLU A 24 -6.91 -3.50 -13.21
CA GLU A 24 -8.35 -3.64 -13.00
C GLU A 24 -8.69 -4.71 -11.95
N GLU A 25 -7.98 -5.83 -11.97
CA GLU A 25 -8.16 -6.93 -11.01
C GLU A 25 -7.77 -6.58 -9.56
N SER A 26 -7.01 -5.50 -9.38
CA SER A 26 -6.64 -4.99 -8.04
C SER A 26 -7.71 -4.09 -7.43
N LEU A 27 -8.60 -3.52 -8.25
CA LEU A 27 -9.68 -2.68 -7.75
C LEU A 27 -10.78 -3.53 -7.11
N GLN A 28 -10.98 -3.34 -5.81
CA GLN A 28 -11.96 -4.06 -5.01
C GLN A 28 -13.15 -3.14 -4.67
N PRO A 29 -14.26 -3.62 -4.10
CA PRO A 29 -15.44 -2.79 -3.83
C PRO A 29 -15.16 -1.48 -3.09
N SER A 30 -14.21 -1.45 -2.16
CA SER A 30 -13.84 -0.25 -1.39
C SER A 30 -12.34 -0.19 -1.02
N SER A 31 -11.49 -0.79 -1.85
CA SER A 31 -10.05 -0.79 -1.67
C SER A 31 -9.33 -1.05 -2.98
N TYR A 32 -8.01 -0.90 -2.97
CA TYR A 32 -7.14 -1.32 -4.05
C TYR A 32 -6.06 -2.26 -3.50
N ASP A 33 -5.91 -3.42 -4.13
CA ASP A 33 -4.90 -4.40 -3.72
C ASP A 33 -3.55 -4.08 -4.36
N LEU A 34 -2.57 -3.71 -3.55
CA LEU A 34 -1.21 -3.44 -3.99
C LEU A 34 -0.46 -4.74 -4.24
N ARG A 35 0.39 -4.73 -5.28
CA ARG A 35 1.12 -5.89 -5.77
C ARG A 35 2.60 -5.81 -5.42
N SER A 36 3.22 -6.97 -5.22
CA SER A 36 4.67 -7.05 -5.05
C SER A 36 5.39 -6.71 -6.37
N ALA A 37 6.41 -5.86 -6.29
CA ALA A 37 7.26 -5.52 -7.42
C ALA A 37 8.29 -6.61 -7.74
N GLU A 38 8.49 -7.58 -6.85
CA GLU A 38 9.56 -8.57 -6.93
C GLU A 38 9.08 -9.97 -6.56
N ASP A 39 9.82 -10.98 -7.04
CA ASP A 39 9.78 -12.31 -6.45
C ASP A 39 10.52 -12.27 -5.13
N ILE A 40 9.87 -12.65 -4.04
CA ILE A 40 10.43 -12.55 -2.70
C ILE A 40 9.88 -13.66 -1.80
N VAL A 41 10.67 -14.11 -0.84
CA VAL A 41 10.22 -15.07 0.19
C VAL A 41 10.05 -14.34 1.51
N ILE A 42 8.86 -14.39 2.08
CA ILE A 42 8.60 -13.90 3.43
C ILE A 42 8.91 -15.06 4.38
N LYS A 43 10.13 -15.07 4.89
CA LYS A 43 10.63 -16.16 5.73
C LYS A 43 9.96 -16.19 7.09
N LYS A 44 9.64 -17.40 7.54
CA LYS A 44 9.07 -17.59 8.89
C LYS A 44 9.98 -17.03 9.97
N GLY A 45 9.38 -16.35 10.94
CA GLY A 45 10.10 -15.76 12.07
C GLY A 45 10.84 -14.48 11.76
N GLU A 46 10.74 -13.94 10.53
CA GLU A 46 11.50 -12.77 10.09
C GLU A 46 10.62 -11.64 9.58
N LEU A 47 11.17 -10.44 9.63
CA LEU A 47 10.67 -9.27 8.91
C LEU A 47 11.21 -9.30 7.48
N THR A 48 10.32 -9.15 6.52
CA THR A 48 10.68 -8.98 5.10
C THR A 48 10.09 -7.68 4.58
N LEU A 49 10.92 -6.86 3.96
CA LEU A 49 10.49 -5.62 3.30
C LEU A 49 10.12 -5.94 1.84
N VAL A 50 8.85 -5.71 1.51
CA VAL A 50 8.30 -6.01 0.19
C VAL A 50 7.98 -4.70 -0.53
N PRO A 51 8.60 -4.41 -1.69
CA PRO A 51 8.29 -3.21 -2.44
C PRO A 51 6.97 -3.37 -3.20
N THR A 52 6.16 -2.31 -3.22
CA THR A 52 4.97 -2.30 -4.08
C THR A 52 5.35 -2.01 -5.52
N MET A 53 4.64 -2.65 -6.44
CA MET A 53 4.73 -2.34 -7.87
C MET A 53 4.20 -0.94 -8.15
N GLU A 54 3.13 -0.56 -7.45
CA GLU A 54 2.45 0.71 -7.64
C GLU A 54 3.22 1.87 -7.02
N PHE A 55 3.35 2.94 -7.78
CA PHE A 55 3.67 4.27 -7.30
C PHE A 55 2.35 4.97 -6.97
N VAL A 56 2.19 5.40 -5.72
CA VAL A 56 0.95 5.99 -5.21
C VAL A 56 1.15 7.48 -5.02
N SER A 57 0.15 8.29 -5.41
CA SER A 57 0.15 9.73 -5.19
C SER A 57 -1.18 10.14 -4.58
N LEU A 58 -1.16 10.58 -3.32
CA LEU A 58 -2.34 11.05 -2.61
C LEU A 58 -2.43 12.57 -2.64
N PRO A 59 -3.62 13.13 -2.93
CA PRO A 59 -3.88 14.57 -2.78
C PRO A 59 -4.02 14.95 -1.30
N ASP A 60 -4.22 16.24 -1.04
CA ASP A 60 -4.33 16.78 0.32
C ASP A 60 -5.61 16.35 1.06
N ASP A 61 -6.61 15.90 0.34
CA ASP A 61 -7.92 15.54 0.90
C ASP A 61 -8.13 14.02 1.03
N LEU A 62 -7.09 13.22 0.75
CA LEU A 62 -7.12 11.78 0.90
C LEU A 62 -5.94 11.29 1.73
N CYS A 63 -6.21 10.33 2.60
CA CYS A 63 -5.19 9.50 3.24
C CYS A 63 -5.47 8.03 2.94
N ALA A 64 -4.56 7.14 3.30
CA ALA A 64 -4.81 5.72 3.12
C ALA A 64 -4.27 4.90 4.30
N THR A 65 -4.87 3.73 4.47
CA THR A 65 -4.41 2.72 5.42
C THR A 65 -4.17 1.41 4.68
N LEU A 66 -3.14 0.69 5.09
CA LEU A 66 -2.80 -0.61 4.54
C LEU A 66 -3.24 -1.72 5.49
N TRP A 67 -3.83 -2.75 4.92
CA TRP A 67 -4.25 -3.94 5.65
C TRP A 67 -3.71 -5.18 4.94
N GLY A 68 -3.26 -6.15 5.72
CA GLY A 68 -2.90 -7.45 5.15
C GLY A 68 -4.11 -8.11 4.49
N ARG A 69 -3.91 -8.73 3.33
CA ARG A 69 -4.97 -9.56 2.73
C ARG A 69 -5.20 -10.78 3.61
N SER A 70 -6.46 -11.22 3.70
CA SER A 70 -6.85 -12.33 4.58
C SER A 70 -6.09 -13.63 4.31
N SER A 71 -5.71 -13.90 3.07
CA SER A 71 -4.90 -15.08 2.71
C SER A 71 -3.53 -15.07 3.40
N PHE A 72 -2.90 -13.91 3.52
CA PHE A 72 -1.63 -13.75 4.23
C PHE A 72 -1.83 -13.79 5.75
N GLY A 73 -2.86 -13.10 6.25
CA GLY A 73 -3.20 -13.13 7.67
C GLY A 73 -3.47 -14.53 8.20
N ARG A 74 -4.16 -15.36 7.42
CA ARG A 74 -4.44 -16.78 7.76
C ARG A 74 -3.19 -17.65 7.79
N LYS A 75 -2.11 -17.22 7.16
CA LYS A 75 -0.80 -17.88 7.22
C LYS A 75 0.13 -17.29 8.28
N GLY A 76 -0.35 -16.33 9.07
CA GLY A 76 0.40 -15.74 10.16
C GLY A 76 1.21 -14.50 9.79
N VAL A 77 0.99 -13.92 8.61
CA VAL A 77 1.69 -12.69 8.21
C VAL A 77 0.96 -11.47 8.78
N THR A 78 1.70 -10.62 9.46
CA THR A 78 1.24 -9.32 9.95
C THR A 78 1.97 -8.20 9.22
N LEU A 79 1.31 -7.06 9.08
CA LEU A 79 1.85 -5.86 8.45
C LEU A 79 2.22 -4.84 9.53
N GLY A 80 3.48 -4.44 9.59
CA GLY A 80 3.95 -3.35 10.43
C GLY A 80 3.77 -2.00 9.74
N ALA A 81 3.32 -0.97 10.49
CA ALA A 81 2.98 0.34 9.96
C ALA A 81 1.83 0.27 8.94
N GLY A 82 1.65 1.27 8.11
CA GLY A 82 0.63 1.20 7.05
C GLY A 82 -0.28 2.41 6.94
N TYR A 83 0.07 3.52 7.58
CA TYR A 83 -0.62 4.78 7.35
C TYR A 83 0.09 5.59 6.27
N ILE A 84 -0.67 6.16 5.35
CA ILE A 84 -0.18 6.98 4.26
C ILE A 84 -0.84 8.35 4.36
N ASP A 85 -0.03 9.36 4.63
CA ASP A 85 -0.48 10.73 4.84
C ASP A 85 -0.95 11.40 3.54
N PRO A 86 -1.85 12.40 3.65
CA PRO A 86 -2.18 13.28 2.54
C PRO A 86 -0.92 13.94 1.95
N GLY A 87 -0.81 13.94 0.62
CA GLY A 87 0.34 14.49 -0.09
C GLY A 87 1.50 13.53 -0.30
N PHE A 88 1.44 12.31 0.22
CA PHE A 88 2.47 11.30 -0.03
C PHE A 88 2.52 10.91 -1.52
N ARG A 89 3.74 10.73 -2.03
CA ARG A 89 4.04 10.15 -3.35
C ARG A 89 5.17 9.15 -3.22
N GLY A 90 5.02 7.97 -3.79
CA GLY A 90 6.10 6.99 -3.82
C GLY A 90 5.63 5.55 -3.98
N ASN A 91 6.59 4.66 -4.17
CA ASN A 91 6.39 3.24 -3.90
C ASN A 91 6.33 3.04 -2.38
N LEU A 92 5.56 2.04 -1.96
CA LEU A 92 5.46 1.70 -0.55
C LEU A 92 6.37 0.53 -0.24
N THR A 93 7.01 0.58 0.92
CA THR A 93 7.76 -0.54 1.49
C THR A 93 6.89 -1.23 2.52
N LEU A 94 6.45 -2.44 2.21
CA LEU A 94 5.58 -3.22 3.09
C LEU A 94 6.43 -3.98 4.11
N CYS A 95 6.21 -3.71 5.39
CA CYS A 95 6.93 -4.38 6.49
C CYS A 95 6.15 -5.63 6.90
N MET A 96 6.46 -6.78 6.29
CA MET A 96 5.70 -8.02 6.48
C MET A 96 6.46 -8.96 7.42
N VAL A 97 5.82 -9.29 8.54
CA VAL A 97 6.37 -10.21 9.55
C VAL A 97 5.63 -11.54 9.47
N ASN A 98 6.36 -12.62 9.27
CA ASN A 98 5.79 -13.96 9.19
C ASN A 98 5.89 -14.67 10.55
N ASN A 99 4.78 -14.68 11.28
CA ASN A 99 4.64 -15.40 12.55
C ASN A 99 4.08 -16.83 12.35
N GLY A 100 3.89 -17.26 11.11
CA GLY A 100 3.36 -18.57 10.78
C GLY A 100 4.44 -19.66 10.75
N PRO A 101 4.03 -20.91 10.51
CA PRO A 101 4.94 -22.06 10.56
C PRO A 101 5.76 -22.29 9.28
N GLU A 102 5.45 -21.59 8.21
CA GLU A 102 6.05 -21.83 6.89
C GLU A 102 6.53 -20.53 6.22
N ASP A 103 7.56 -20.66 5.38
CA ASP A 103 7.93 -19.59 4.45
C ASP A 103 6.80 -19.35 3.45
N ILE A 104 6.63 -18.10 3.03
CA ILE A 104 5.62 -17.72 2.04
C ILE A 104 6.32 -17.18 0.81
N VAL A 105 6.10 -17.82 -0.34
CA VAL A 105 6.63 -17.39 -1.62
C VAL A 105 5.67 -16.36 -2.22
N VAL A 106 6.19 -15.17 -2.49
CA VAL A 106 5.49 -14.09 -3.18
C VAL A 106 6.13 -13.93 -4.56
N THR A 107 5.32 -14.02 -5.60
CA THR A 107 5.77 -13.78 -6.97
C THR A 107 5.50 -12.33 -7.37
N LYS A 108 6.34 -11.79 -8.25
CA LYS A 108 6.14 -10.46 -8.82
C LYS A 108 4.73 -10.34 -9.42
N GLY A 109 4.04 -9.26 -9.08
CA GLY A 109 2.66 -9.02 -9.50
C GLY A 109 1.59 -9.63 -8.61
N MET A 110 1.96 -10.45 -7.62
CA MET A 110 1.02 -10.99 -6.64
C MET A 110 0.47 -9.86 -5.75
N ARG A 111 -0.85 -9.85 -5.55
CA ARG A 111 -1.52 -8.90 -4.64
C ARG A 111 -1.24 -9.30 -3.20
N VAL A 112 -0.69 -8.37 -2.40
CA VAL A 112 -0.18 -8.68 -1.05
C VAL A 112 -0.89 -7.94 0.07
N VAL A 113 -1.31 -6.69 -0.16
CA VAL A 113 -2.02 -5.88 0.85
C VAL A 113 -3.19 -5.15 0.22
N GLN A 114 -4.15 -4.78 1.07
CA GLN A 114 -5.26 -3.91 0.70
C GLN A 114 -4.93 -2.47 1.09
N MET A 115 -5.11 -1.54 0.19
CA MET A 115 -5.06 -0.11 0.47
C MET A 115 -6.47 0.44 0.52
N LEU A 116 -6.90 0.89 1.71
CA LEU A 116 -8.16 1.60 1.91
C LEU A 116 -7.88 3.09 1.85
N ILE A 117 -8.59 3.80 0.97
CA ILE A 117 -8.42 5.23 0.78
C ILE A 117 -9.57 5.95 1.47
N HIS A 118 -9.23 6.94 2.29
CA HIS A 118 -10.17 7.67 3.13
C HIS A 118 -10.18 9.15 2.76
N ALA A 119 -11.37 9.75 2.74
CA ALA A 119 -11.48 11.21 2.70
C ALA A 119 -11.07 11.80 4.05
N VAL A 120 -10.28 12.86 4.02
CA VAL A 120 -9.86 13.61 5.20
C VAL A 120 -10.86 14.72 5.46
N GLU A 121 -11.38 14.81 6.68
CA GLU A 121 -12.27 15.90 7.08
C GLU A 121 -11.46 17.18 7.33
N GLY A 122 -11.88 18.26 6.71
CA GLY A 122 -11.21 19.55 6.81
C GLY A 122 -10.01 19.68 5.88
N LYS A 123 -9.28 20.77 6.05
CA LYS A 123 -8.09 21.08 5.24
C LYS A 123 -6.84 20.78 6.07
N VAL A 124 -5.91 20.02 5.52
CA VAL A 124 -4.59 19.84 6.14
C VAL A 124 -3.82 21.16 6.11
N GLU A 125 -3.12 21.47 7.19
CA GLU A 125 -2.30 22.70 7.26
C GLU A 125 -1.07 22.60 6.35
N SER A 126 -0.49 21.39 6.24
CA SER A 126 0.61 21.09 5.32
C SER A 126 0.52 19.65 4.84
N ALA A 127 0.78 19.43 3.56
CA ALA A 127 0.88 18.10 2.97
C ALA A 127 2.16 17.39 3.42
N TYR A 128 2.15 16.05 3.35
CA TYR A 128 3.31 15.24 3.71
C TYR A 128 4.57 15.65 2.93
N ASN A 129 5.64 15.88 3.67
CA ASN A 129 6.98 16.14 3.14
C ASN A 129 8.04 15.49 4.05
N GLY A 130 7.82 14.24 4.42
CA GLY A 130 8.68 13.48 5.32
C GLY A 130 9.80 12.74 4.60
N GLN A 131 10.51 11.91 5.37
CA GLN A 131 11.73 11.22 4.95
C GLN A 131 11.52 10.23 3.78
N TYR A 132 10.30 9.75 3.60
CA TYR A 132 9.97 8.73 2.60
C TYR A 132 9.25 9.30 1.38
N GLN A 133 9.20 10.64 1.24
CA GLN A 133 8.61 11.27 0.06
C GLN A 133 9.41 10.92 -1.19
N ASP A 134 8.69 10.67 -2.27
CA ASP A 134 9.25 10.28 -3.58
C ASP A 134 10.11 8.99 -3.53
N SER A 135 9.74 8.04 -2.66
CA SER A 135 10.42 6.75 -2.54
C SER A 135 10.25 5.90 -3.80
N HIS A 136 11.34 5.23 -4.21
CA HIS A 136 11.35 4.27 -5.30
C HIS A 136 11.89 2.93 -4.79
N GLY A 137 11.17 1.83 -5.09
CA GLY A 137 11.51 0.50 -4.62
C GLY A 137 11.47 0.37 -3.09
N VAL A 138 12.26 -0.54 -2.55
CA VAL A 138 12.41 -0.70 -1.11
C VAL A 138 13.25 0.45 -0.54
N VAL A 139 12.72 1.11 0.49
CA VAL A 139 13.48 2.08 1.27
C VAL A 139 13.64 1.54 2.69
N GLN A 140 14.88 1.42 3.14
CA GLN A 140 15.23 0.97 4.48
C GLN A 140 14.85 2.02 5.53
N SER A 141 14.74 1.59 6.79
CA SER A 141 14.54 2.51 7.92
C SER A 141 15.61 3.60 7.95
N LYS A 142 15.16 4.81 8.21
CA LYS A 142 16.05 5.98 8.40
C LYS A 142 16.20 6.35 9.88
N LEU A 143 15.91 5.39 10.77
CA LEU A 143 16.21 5.52 12.20
C LEU A 143 17.73 5.56 12.44
#